data_b9fdfdbf19139f9b6ed17c79f0f26f00
#
_entry.id   b9fdfdbf19139f9b6ed17c79f0f26f00
#
_cell.length_a   1.000
_cell.length_b   1.000
_cell.length_c   1.000
_cell.angle_alpha   90.00
_cell.angle_beta   90.00
_cell.angle_gamma   90.00
#
_symmetry.space_group_name_H-M   'P 1'
#
loop_
_entity.id
_entity.type
_entity.pdbx_description
1 polymer ?
#
loop_
_entity_poly.entity_id
_entity_poly.type
_entity_poly.pdbx_seq_one_letter_code
_entity_poly.pdbx_strand_id
1 'polypeptide(L)'
;MLTVYKKILSYVPKERYLAYIGILLSMLSVVFKVWGYYYLSKFLIEIIVYNNIENAKYYGFCIVGLLIIGITLYGIAGLVTHVLGFRLETNLRKYGIEGLSKASFSFFDTHPSGKTRKIIDDNATDTHMIVAHLIPDNAGAILMPILLLVLGFLVSIKVGIILIILSIVGGISLSMMTGEKEFMKIYQESLETLSSETVEYVRGIQVIKIFGISVESFKALNTAIKNYSKYSLEYAMSCKRGFVGFQWFFFSFIAMVIPILLLFYNIEDPKMLAVELIMVLFLSGALFVSLMAIMYVSMYAFMGQSVVEKLESIFEEMNSNKLIFGSNNEFENYNITFENVSFGYTDKKIINDLSFSLEENKSYALVGSSGSGKSTIAKLISGFYKVDSGVIKIGNRSISSYSEEALINNIAFVFQNVKLFKTSIYDNVKIGKADASYEEVMTAMNLAGCNSILDKFSEREQTQIGTKGVYLSGGEKQRIAIARAILKDAKIIIMDEASAAVDPENEYELQRAFSNLIKDKMVIMIAHRLPSIRNVDEILVMDNGEIIERGTDRELMALDGEYKKLQSLYSKANEWRVNYEK
;
A
#
# COMPACT_ATOMS: atom_id res chain seq x y z
N MET A 1 -3.83 -16.71 15.38
CA MET A 1 -5.14 -16.01 15.31
C MET A 1 -5.28 -14.90 16.35
N LEU A 2 -5.26 -15.18 17.66
CA LEU A 2 -5.41 -14.14 18.71
C LEU A 2 -4.40 -13.00 18.57
N THR A 3 -3.17 -13.29 18.19
CA THR A 3 -2.11 -12.29 17.95
C THR A 3 -2.47 -11.34 16.81
N VAL A 4 -3.02 -11.86 15.70
CA VAL A 4 -3.47 -11.07 14.55
C VAL A 4 -4.61 -10.13 14.94
N TYR A 5 -5.64 -10.64 15.64
CA TYR A 5 -6.73 -9.78 16.13
C TYR A 5 -6.26 -8.72 17.10
N LYS A 6 -5.33 -9.05 18.02
CA LYS A 6 -4.77 -8.08 18.95
C LYS A 6 -4.04 -6.94 18.22
N LYS A 7 -3.29 -7.27 17.18
CA LYS A 7 -2.59 -6.30 16.34
C LYS A 7 -3.57 -5.42 15.56
N ILE A 8 -4.53 -6.03 14.85
CA ILE A 8 -5.56 -5.30 14.08
C ILE A 8 -6.34 -4.35 14.99
N LEU A 9 -6.81 -4.82 16.14
CA LEU A 9 -7.58 -4.01 17.07
C LEU A 9 -6.77 -2.91 17.77
N SER A 10 -5.44 -2.93 17.70
CA SER A 10 -4.61 -1.82 18.20
C SER A 10 -4.75 -0.55 17.36
N TYR A 11 -5.16 -0.67 16.10
CA TYR A 11 -5.43 0.48 15.22
C TYR A 11 -6.82 1.10 15.43
N VAL A 12 -7.69 0.47 16.23
CA VAL A 12 -9.04 0.96 16.58
C VAL A 12 -9.29 0.90 18.11
N PRO A 13 -8.45 1.54 18.93
CA PRO A 13 -8.52 1.38 20.39
C PRO A 13 -9.85 1.86 20.99
N LYS A 14 -10.49 2.84 20.38
CA LYS A 14 -11.77 3.39 20.84
C LYS A 14 -12.94 2.48 20.53
N GLU A 15 -12.93 1.82 19.37
CA GLU A 15 -14.03 1.00 18.85
C GLU A 15 -13.85 -0.51 19.11
N ARG A 16 -12.75 -0.94 19.76
CA ARG A 16 -12.47 -2.36 20.02
C ARG A 16 -13.59 -3.10 20.78
N TYR A 17 -14.41 -2.37 21.57
CA TYR A 17 -15.53 -2.95 22.29
C TYR A 17 -16.60 -3.52 21.35
N LEU A 18 -16.72 -3.01 20.12
CA LEU A 18 -17.65 -3.52 19.10
C LEU A 18 -17.31 -4.96 18.69
N ALA A 19 -16.01 -5.34 18.72
CA ALA A 19 -15.61 -6.71 18.48
C ALA A 19 -16.21 -7.66 19.54
N TYR A 20 -16.14 -7.28 20.82
CA TYR A 20 -16.69 -8.08 21.91
C TYR A 20 -18.23 -8.17 21.85
N ILE A 21 -18.90 -7.08 21.47
CA ILE A 21 -20.35 -7.08 21.25
C ILE A 21 -20.71 -8.02 20.09
N GLY A 22 -19.98 -7.95 18.98
CA GLY A 22 -20.18 -8.83 17.83
C GLY A 22 -20.02 -10.31 18.19
N ILE A 23 -18.98 -10.66 18.96
CA ILE A 23 -18.75 -12.01 19.47
C ILE A 23 -19.94 -12.46 20.34
N LEU A 24 -20.34 -11.66 21.31
CA LEU A 24 -21.44 -11.98 22.24
C LEU A 24 -22.75 -12.22 21.49
N LEU A 25 -23.11 -11.32 20.57
CA LEU A 25 -24.32 -11.45 19.77
C LEU A 25 -24.32 -12.69 18.88
N SER A 26 -23.15 -13.00 18.27
CA SER A 26 -22.98 -14.22 17.47
C SER A 26 -23.13 -15.48 18.33
N MET A 27 -22.53 -15.52 19.52
CA MET A 27 -22.69 -16.64 20.46
C MET A 27 -24.16 -16.82 20.89
N LEU A 28 -24.84 -15.73 21.24
CA LEU A 28 -26.27 -15.77 21.58
C LEU A 28 -27.11 -16.26 20.39
N SER A 29 -26.82 -15.81 19.17
CA SER A 29 -27.47 -16.31 17.95
C SER A 29 -27.40 -17.83 17.85
N VAL A 30 -26.23 -18.42 18.10
CA VAL A 30 -26.04 -19.89 18.06
C VAL A 30 -26.86 -20.57 19.15
N VAL A 31 -26.86 -20.02 20.37
CA VAL A 31 -27.69 -20.58 21.49
C VAL A 31 -29.16 -20.62 21.12
N PHE A 32 -29.71 -19.54 20.58
CA PHE A 32 -31.12 -19.49 20.17
C PHE A 32 -31.43 -20.46 19.02
N LYS A 33 -30.54 -20.61 18.04
CA LYS A 33 -30.70 -21.59 16.95
C LYS A 33 -30.72 -23.02 17.48
N VAL A 34 -29.77 -23.37 18.36
CA VAL A 34 -29.68 -24.72 18.92
C VAL A 34 -30.88 -25.00 19.85
N TRP A 35 -31.36 -23.97 20.57
CA TRP A 35 -32.61 -24.11 21.36
C TRP A 35 -33.83 -24.36 20.47
N GLY A 36 -33.90 -23.71 19.31
CA GLY A 36 -34.90 -24.02 18.28
C GLY A 36 -34.80 -25.50 17.79
N TYR A 37 -33.59 -26.04 17.62
CA TYR A 37 -33.41 -27.46 17.28
C TYR A 37 -33.82 -28.40 18.43
N TYR A 38 -33.67 -27.99 19.68
CA TYR A 38 -34.21 -28.75 20.80
C TYR A 38 -35.77 -28.83 20.72
N TYR A 39 -36.42 -27.74 20.43
CA TYR A 39 -37.88 -27.79 20.23
C TYR A 39 -38.28 -28.56 18.98
N LEU A 40 -37.44 -28.65 17.96
CA LEU A 40 -37.67 -29.56 16.82
C LEU A 40 -37.75 -31.02 17.28
N SER A 41 -36.88 -31.47 18.20
CA SER A 41 -36.99 -32.83 18.77
C SER A 41 -38.31 -33.03 19.52
N LYS A 42 -38.78 -32.06 20.32
CA LYS A 42 -40.05 -32.11 21.00
C LYS A 42 -41.24 -32.13 20.04
N PHE A 43 -41.19 -31.29 19.01
CA PHE A 43 -42.16 -31.27 17.92
C PHE A 43 -42.34 -32.64 17.25
N LEU A 44 -41.22 -33.29 16.91
CA LEU A 44 -41.24 -34.62 16.31
C LEU A 44 -41.78 -35.69 17.25
N ILE A 45 -41.46 -35.65 18.53
CA ILE A 45 -42.00 -36.56 19.55
C ILE A 45 -43.52 -36.41 19.66
N GLU A 46 -44.04 -35.19 19.73
CA GLU A 46 -45.49 -34.95 19.83
C GLU A 46 -46.26 -35.48 18.61
N ILE A 47 -45.70 -35.27 17.39
CA ILE A 47 -46.35 -35.74 16.16
C ILE A 47 -46.24 -37.26 16.01
N ILE A 48 -45.05 -37.82 16.14
CA ILE A 48 -44.76 -39.21 15.74
C ILE A 48 -45.14 -40.19 16.86
N VAL A 49 -44.77 -39.85 18.11
CA VAL A 49 -44.97 -40.77 19.25
C VAL A 49 -46.36 -40.59 19.85
N TYR A 50 -46.72 -39.34 20.21
CA TYR A 50 -47.96 -39.06 20.94
C TYR A 50 -49.17 -38.71 20.07
N ASN A 51 -48.97 -38.43 18.77
CA ASN A 51 -49.98 -37.99 17.82
C ASN A 51 -50.80 -36.76 18.30
N ASN A 52 -50.13 -35.85 19.03
CA ASN A 52 -50.71 -34.65 19.63
C ASN A 52 -50.43 -33.41 18.77
N ILE A 53 -51.39 -33.04 17.93
CA ILE A 53 -51.23 -31.93 16.98
C ILE A 53 -51.20 -30.55 17.69
N GLU A 54 -51.91 -30.40 18.82
CA GLU A 54 -51.97 -29.11 19.51
C GLU A 54 -50.64 -28.74 20.15
N ASN A 55 -50.03 -29.65 20.88
CA ASN A 55 -48.68 -29.45 21.42
C ASN A 55 -47.65 -29.27 20.30
N ALA A 56 -47.76 -30.03 19.23
CA ALA A 56 -46.88 -29.90 18.07
C ALA A 56 -46.94 -28.49 17.46
N LYS A 57 -48.14 -27.89 17.31
CA LYS A 57 -48.29 -26.49 16.86
C LYS A 57 -47.55 -25.53 17.77
N TYR A 58 -47.69 -25.67 19.10
CA TYR A 58 -46.98 -24.85 20.07
C TYR A 58 -45.44 -24.91 19.85
N TYR A 59 -44.87 -26.11 19.76
CA TYR A 59 -43.44 -26.26 19.51
C TYR A 59 -43.03 -25.73 18.14
N GLY A 60 -43.88 -25.86 17.12
CA GLY A 60 -43.64 -25.25 15.80
C GLY A 60 -43.48 -23.74 15.85
N PHE A 61 -44.37 -23.04 16.59
CA PHE A 61 -44.23 -21.59 16.80
C PHE A 61 -42.96 -21.23 17.59
N CYS A 62 -42.59 -22.02 18.60
CA CYS A 62 -41.35 -21.82 19.35
C CYS A 62 -40.11 -21.95 18.46
N ILE A 63 -40.07 -22.96 17.57
CA ILE A 63 -38.97 -23.15 16.61
C ILE A 63 -38.80 -21.91 15.75
N VAL A 64 -39.89 -21.46 15.09
CA VAL A 64 -39.86 -20.30 14.19
C VAL A 64 -39.42 -19.05 14.95
N GLY A 65 -40.00 -18.80 16.13
CA GLY A 65 -39.64 -17.63 16.96
C GLY A 65 -38.15 -17.61 17.35
N LEU A 66 -37.62 -18.74 17.83
CA LEU A 66 -36.21 -18.83 18.23
C LEU A 66 -35.23 -18.72 17.05
N LEU A 67 -35.60 -19.28 15.90
CA LEU A 67 -34.78 -19.13 14.68
C LEU A 67 -34.78 -17.68 14.20
N ILE A 68 -35.92 -16.99 14.21
CA ILE A 68 -36.00 -15.56 13.87
C ILE A 68 -35.11 -14.73 14.81
N ILE A 69 -35.21 -14.95 16.14
CA ILE A 69 -34.36 -14.27 17.12
C ILE A 69 -32.87 -14.55 16.81
N GLY A 70 -32.52 -15.82 16.59
CA GLY A 70 -31.13 -16.20 16.28
C GLY A 70 -30.60 -15.55 15.02
N ILE A 71 -31.40 -15.49 13.95
CA ILE A 71 -31.00 -14.85 12.68
C ILE A 71 -30.85 -13.32 12.86
N THR A 72 -31.80 -12.70 13.59
CA THR A 72 -31.77 -11.27 13.87
C THR A 72 -30.54 -10.88 14.68
N LEU A 73 -30.19 -11.63 15.72
CA LEU A 73 -29.00 -11.41 16.53
C LEU A 73 -27.72 -11.53 15.69
N TYR A 74 -27.62 -12.51 14.79
CA TYR A 74 -26.50 -12.65 13.87
C TYR A 74 -26.41 -11.46 12.91
N GLY A 75 -27.54 -11.00 12.37
CA GLY A 75 -27.59 -9.81 11.53
C GLY A 75 -27.09 -8.55 12.26
N ILE A 76 -27.52 -8.35 13.52
CA ILE A 76 -27.04 -7.24 14.36
C ILE A 76 -25.54 -7.39 14.65
N ALA A 77 -25.04 -8.60 14.95
CA ALA A 77 -23.61 -8.85 15.12
C ALA A 77 -22.83 -8.43 13.87
N GLY A 78 -23.30 -8.80 12.68
CA GLY A 78 -22.71 -8.38 11.40
C GLY A 78 -22.69 -6.86 11.23
N LEU A 79 -23.81 -6.17 11.52
CA LEU A 79 -23.83 -4.70 11.44
C LEU A 79 -22.78 -4.05 12.36
N VAL A 80 -22.68 -4.52 13.60
CA VAL A 80 -21.71 -4.00 14.58
C VAL A 80 -20.28 -4.23 14.11
N THR A 81 -19.96 -5.43 13.60
CA THR A 81 -18.61 -5.75 13.12
C THR A 81 -18.28 -5.06 11.81
N HIS A 82 -19.24 -4.77 10.93
CA HIS A 82 -19.03 -3.92 9.75
C HIS A 82 -18.67 -2.48 10.12
N VAL A 83 -19.35 -1.89 11.12
CA VAL A 83 -18.97 -0.55 11.62
C VAL A 83 -17.52 -0.55 12.11
N LEU A 84 -17.12 -1.56 12.87
CA LEU A 84 -15.73 -1.73 13.32
C LEU A 84 -14.77 -1.88 12.14
N GLY A 85 -15.13 -2.68 11.14
CA GLY A 85 -14.33 -2.90 9.93
C GLY A 85 -14.08 -1.61 9.14
N PHE A 86 -15.13 -0.78 8.92
CA PHE A 86 -14.98 0.51 8.25
C PHE A 86 -14.10 1.50 9.03
N ARG A 87 -14.19 1.51 10.35
CA ARG A 87 -13.31 2.34 11.19
C ARG A 87 -11.86 1.89 11.11
N LEU A 88 -11.63 0.59 11.16
CA LEU A 88 -10.31 0.00 11.01
C LEU A 88 -9.69 0.36 9.66
N GLU A 89 -10.41 0.12 8.58
CA GLU A 89 -9.99 0.42 7.22
C GLU A 89 -9.60 1.90 7.05
N THR A 90 -10.44 2.80 7.57
CA THR A 90 -10.18 4.25 7.54
C THR A 90 -8.93 4.62 8.33
N ASN A 91 -8.77 4.06 9.54
CA ASN A 91 -7.62 4.36 10.39
C ASN A 91 -6.31 3.81 9.81
N LEU A 92 -6.32 2.62 9.20
CA LEU A 92 -5.14 2.05 8.54
C LEU A 92 -4.70 2.90 7.34
N ARG A 93 -5.65 3.35 6.50
CA ARG A 93 -5.35 4.28 5.41
C ARG A 93 -4.78 5.59 5.93
N LYS A 94 -5.40 6.16 6.97
CA LYS A 94 -4.90 7.39 7.59
C LYS A 94 -3.48 7.20 8.12
N TYR A 95 -3.23 6.11 8.84
CA TYR A 95 -1.90 5.78 9.36
C TYR A 95 -0.88 5.62 8.23
N GLY A 96 -1.26 4.94 7.14
CA GLY A 96 -0.43 4.80 5.95
C GLY A 96 -0.10 6.15 5.28
N ILE A 97 -1.10 7.03 5.11
CA ILE A 97 -0.90 8.36 4.51
C ILE A 97 -0.01 9.23 5.41
N GLU A 98 -0.25 9.24 6.72
CA GLU A 98 0.60 9.95 7.69
C GLU A 98 2.02 9.38 7.73
N GLY A 99 2.17 8.06 7.58
CA GLY A 99 3.47 7.40 7.44
C GLY A 99 4.21 7.86 6.19
N LEU A 100 3.52 7.88 5.05
CA LEU A 100 4.09 8.36 3.78
C LEU A 100 4.54 9.84 3.85
N SER A 101 3.78 10.69 4.51
CA SER A 101 4.14 12.11 4.64
C SER A 101 5.40 12.34 5.50
N LYS A 102 5.74 11.38 6.36
CA LYS A 102 6.90 11.43 7.26
C LYS A 102 8.04 10.50 6.83
N ALA A 103 7.83 9.70 5.79
CA ALA A 103 8.85 8.79 5.28
C ALA A 103 9.97 9.58 4.60
N SER A 104 11.21 9.08 4.71
CA SER A 104 12.36 9.65 4.03
C SER A 104 12.23 9.51 2.50
N PHE A 105 12.96 10.33 1.76
CA PHE A 105 13.01 10.20 0.31
C PHE A 105 13.59 8.85 -0.15
N SER A 106 14.50 8.25 0.61
CA SER A 106 15.06 6.93 0.32
C SER A 106 13.99 5.83 0.27
N PHE A 107 12.92 5.95 1.05
CA PHE A 107 11.78 5.04 0.96
C PHE A 107 11.14 5.07 -0.43
N PHE A 108 10.96 6.26 -1.03
CA PHE A 108 10.33 6.41 -2.34
C PHE A 108 11.23 6.00 -3.51
N ASP A 109 12.55 5.96 -3.33
CA ASP A 109 13.47 5.44 -4.35
C ASP A 109 13.32 3.92 -4.54
N THR A 110 13.03 3.19 -3.44
CA THR A 110 12.86 1.72 -3.44
C THR A 110 11.40 1.27 -3.56
N HIS A 111 10.44 2.15 -3.22
CA HIS A 111 9.00 1.86 -3.19
C HIS A 111 8.22 2.72 -4.20
N PRO A 112 7.98 2.24 -5.42
CA PRO A 112 7.15 2.95 -6.40
C PRO A 112 5.77 3.30 -5.84
N SER A 113 5.33 4.55 -6.01
CA SER A 113 4.10 5.08 -5.43
C SER A 113 2.84 4.25 -5.72
N GLY A 114 2.76 3.66 -6.91
CA GLY A 114 1.64 2.78 -7.29
C GLY A 114 1.61 1.48 -6.51
N LYS A 115 2.78 0.87 -6.23
CA LYS A 115 2.90 -0.35 -5.43
C LYS A 115 2.56 -0.07 -3.97
N THR A 116 3.11 1.01 -3.41
CA THR A 116 2.88 1.42 -2.02
C THR A 116 1.41 1.73 -1.77
N ARG A 117 0.78 2.51 -2.67
CA ARG A 117 -0.65 2.77 -2.60
C ARG A 117 -1.45 1.47 -2.61
N LYS A 118 -1.14 0.53 -3.52
CA LYS A 118 -1.83 -0.75 -3.61
C LYS A 118 -1.71 -1.54 -2.31
N ILE A 119 -0.50 -1.60 -1.72
CA ILE A 119 -0.29 -2.30 -0.45
C ILE A 119 -1.17 -1.68 0.66
N ILE A 120 -1.23 -0.36 0.77
CA ILE A 120 -2.01 0.31 1.82
C ILE A 120 -3.52 0.15 1.55
N ASP A 121 -4.00 0.47 0.35
CA ASP A 121 -5.43 0.48 0.02
C ASP A 121 -6.03 -0.93 0.02
N ASP A 122 -5.42 -1.87 -0.71
CA ASP A 122 -5.97 -3.23 -0.86
C ASP A 122 -5.93 -3.97 0.48
N ASN A 123 -4.79 -3.93 1.19
CA ASN A 123 -4.69 -4.63 2.47
C ASN A 123 -5.55 -3.97 3.57
N ALA A 124 -5.77 -2.64 3.55
CA ALA A 124 -6.73 -2.02 4.46
C ALA A 124 -8.15 -2.52 4.21
N THR A 125 -8.56 -2.67 2.94
CA THR A 125 -9.86 -3.26 2.58
C THR A 125 -9.95 -4.73 3.00
N ASP A 126 -8.89 -5.51 2.82
CA ASP A 126 -8.87 -6.91 3.25
C ASP A 126 -8.99 -7.04 4.78
N THR A 127 -8.40 -6.13 5.57
CA THR A 127 -8.59 -6.12 7.02
C THR A 127 -10.03 -5.85 7.44
N HIS A 128 -10.79 -5.04 6.67
CA HIS A 128 -12.22 -4.86 6.87
C HIS A 128 -12.97 -6.19 6.75
N MET A 129 -12.72 -6.94 5.68
CA MET A 129 -13.34 -8.26 5.45
C MET A 129 -13.05 -9.23 6.61
N ILE A 130 -11.80 -9.24 7.11
CA ILE A 130 -11.37 -10.07 8.23
C ILE A 130 -12.17 -9.73 9.51
N VAL A 131 -12.29 -8.45 9.84
CA VAL A 131 -12.95 -8.01 11.07
C VAL A 131 -14.48 -8.14 10.96
N ALA A 132 -15.05 -7.73 9.82
CA ALA A 132 -16.49 -7.70 9.64
C ALA A 132 -17.12 -9.11 9.61
N HIS A 133 -16.44 -10.07 9.00
CA HIS A 133 -16.98 -11.43 8.82
C HIS A 133 -16.35 -12.45 9.75
N LEU A 134 -15.01 -12.48 9.90
CA LEU A 134 -14.38 -13.53 10.69
C LEU A 134 -14.65 -13.43 12.18
N ILE A 135 -14.88 -12.24 12.75
CA ILE A 135 -15.16 -12.13 14.19
C ILE A 135 -16.49 -12.82 14.55
N PRO A 136 -17.63 -12.51 13.93
CA PRO A 136 -18.88 -13.18 14.23
C PRO A 136 -18.86 -14.66 13.80
N ASP A 137 -18.27 -14.99 12.66
CA ASP A 137 -18.22 -16.37 12.14
C ASP A 137 -17.35 -17.28 13.01
N ASN A 138 -16.22 -16.81 13.51
CA ASN A 138 -15.36 -17.56 14.44
C ASN A 138 -16.11 -17.98 15.71
N ALA A 139 -16.82 -17.03 16.32
CA ALA A 139 -17.57 -17.30 17.56
C ALA A 139 -18.66 -18.34 17.31
N GLY A 140 -19.37 -18.21 16.19
CA GLY A 140 -20.41 -19.15 15.77
C GLY A 140 -19.86 -20.54 15.41
N ALA A 141 -18.80 -20.58 14.60
CA ALA A 141 -18.20 -21.83 14.12
C ALA A 141 -17.62 -22.69 15.24
N ILE A 142 -17.06 -22.08 16.30
CA ILE A 142 -16.52 -22.82 17.46
C ILE A 142 -17.64 -23.30 18.39
N LEU A 143 -18.64 -22.45 18.68
CA LEU A 143 -19.67 -22.76 19.66
C LEU A 143 -20.70 -23.77 19.11
N MET A 144 -21.04 -23.69 17.82
CA MET A 144 -22.10 -24.50 17.21
C MET A 144 -21.86 -26.02 17.34
N PRO A 145 -20.70 -26.60 16.98
CA PRO A 145 -20.47 -28.04 17.16
C PRO A 145 -20.62 -28.51 18.60
N ILE A 146 -20.13 -27.70 19.56
CA ILE A 146 -20.19 -28.01 20.99
C ILE A 146 -21.64 -28.11 21.44
N LEU A 147 -22.47 -27.13 21.09
CA LEU A 147 -23.89 -27.14 21.47
C LEU A 147 -24.68 -28.21 20.72
N LEU A 148 -24.32 -28.55 19.47
CA LEU A 148 -24.95 -29.67 18.75
C LEU A 148 -24.64 -31.02 19.43
N LEU A 149 -23.43 -31.24 19.94
CA LEU A 149 -23.07 -32.42 20.71
C LEU A 149 -23.90 -32.50 22.01
N VAL A 150 -23.98 -31.40 22.77
CA VAL A 150 -24.83 -31.33 23.98
C VAL A 150 -26.28 -31.65 23.64
N LEU A 151 -26.82 -31.04 22.58
CA LEU A 151 -28.16 -31.31 22.12
C LEU A 151 -28.37 -32.79 21.73
N GLY A 152 -27.40 -33.40 21.05
CA GLY A 152 -27.44 -34.81 20.69
C GLY A 152 -27.67 -35.71 21.91
N PHE A 153 -26.97 -35.46 23.02
CA PHE A 153 -27.16 -36.17 24.29
C PHE A 153 -28.49 -35.85 24.99
N LEU A 154 -28.99 -34.64 24.84
CA LEU A 154 -30.31 -34.25 25.37
C LEU A 154 -31.48 -34.92 24.61
N VAL A 155 -31.27 -35.24 23.33
CA VAL A 155 -32.24 -35.99 22.52
C VAL A 155 -32.18 -37.49 22.87
N SER A 156 -31.01 -38.10 22.80
CA SER A 156 -30.77 -39.50 23.14
C SER A 156 -29.26 -39.78 23.26
N ILE A 157 -28.87 -40.69 24.17
CA ILE A 157 -27.47 -41.11 24.30
C ILE A 157 -26.91 -41.63 22.95
N LYS A 158 -27.74 -42.34 22.17
CA LYS A 158 -27.37 -42.89 20.86
C LYS A 158 -27.06 -41.79 19.85
N VAL A 159 -27.93 -40.76 19.77
CA VAL A 159 -27.71 -39.56 18.91
C VAL A 159 -26.42 -38.86 19.31
N GLY A 160 -26.19 -38.69 20.61
CA GLY A 160 -24.96 -38.04 21.11
C GLY A 160 -23.69 -38.81 20.73
N ILE A 161 -23.65 -40.15 20.88
CA ILE A 161 -22.51 -40.97 20.50
C ILE A 161 -22.23 -40.89 18.99
N ILE A 162 -23.28 -40.95 18.16
CA ILE A 162 -23.17 -40.81 16.71
C ILE A 162 -22.52 -39.46 16.32
N LEU A 163 -23.01 -38.37 16.93
CA LEU A 163 -22.45 -37.03 16.66
C LEU A 163 -21.00 -36.87 17.14
N ILE A 164 -20.58 -37.54 18.24
CA ILE A 164 -19.18 -37.57 18.67
C ILE A 164 -18.32 -38.25 17.62
N ILE A 165 -18.73 -39.42 17.14
CA ILE A 165 -17.98 -40.15 16.12
C ILE A 165 -17.83 -39.29 14.86
N LEU A 166 -18.92 -38.68 14.41
CA LEU A 166 -18.91 -37.75 13.27
C LEU A 166 -18.00 -36.55 13.50
N SER A 167 -17.98 -35.99 14.71
CA SER A 167 -17.12 -34.85 15.06
C SER A 167 -15.65 -35.23 15.06
N ILE A 168 -15.28 -36.43 15.57
CA ILE A 168 -13.90 -36.90 15.59
C ILE A 168 -13.40 -37.15 14.17
N VAL A 169 -14.13 -37.92 13.37
CA VAL A 169 -13.74 -38.24 12.00
C VAL A 169 -13.77 -37.00 11.12
N GLY A 170 -14.79 -36.13 11.30
CA GLY A 170 -14.87 -34.85 10.62
C GLY A 170 -13.69 -33.93 10.96
N GLY A 171 -13.31 -33.85 12.24
CA GLY A 171 -12.16 -33.07 12.70
C GLY A 171 -10.81 -33.55 12.12
N ILE A 172 -10.60 -34.88 12.10
CA ILE A 172 -9.41 -35.48 11.46
C ILE A 172 -9.39 -35.17 9.96
N SER A 173 -10.52 -35.37 9.27
CA SER A 173 -10.62 -35.07 7.85
C SER A 173 -10.39 -33.59 7.55
N LEU A 174 -10.91 -32.71 8.41
CA LEU A 174 -10.74 -31.27 8.32
C LEU A 174 -9.27 -30.86 8.41
N SER A 175 -8.52 -31.47 9.34
CA SER A 175 -7.07 -31.21 9.46
C SER A 175 -6.29 -31.61 8.20
N MET A 176 -6.76 -32.60 7.45
CA MET A 176 -6.18 -33.00 6.17
C MET A 176 -6.61 -32.13 4.98
N MET A 177 -7.70 -31.35 5.13
CA MET A 177 -8.21 -30.48 4.04
C MET A 177 -7.44 -29.18 3.88
N THR A 178 -6.72 -28.74 4.89
CA THR A 178 -5.98 -27.47 4.84
C THR A 178 -4.80 -27.50 3.89
N GLY A 179 -4.44 -28.68 3.38
CA GLY A 179 -3.26 -28.88 2.52
C GLY A 179 -1.95 -28.57 3.24
N GLU A 180 -0.87 -28.61 2.52
CA GLU A 180 0.43 -28.23 3.05
C GLU A 180 0.59 -26.69 3.00
N LYS A 181 0.96 -26.09 4.13
CA LYS A 181 1.14 -24.63 4.26
C LYS A 181 2.15 -24.07 3.26
N GLU A 182 3.16 -24.84 2.90
CA GLU A 182 4.17 -24.48 1.94
C GLU A 182 3.57 -24.31 0.53
N PHE A 183 2.74 -25.26 0.07
CA PHE A 183 2.04 -25.12 -1.22
C PHE A 183 1.09 -23.93 -1.26
N MET A 184 0.41 -23.65 -0.15
CA MET A 184 -0.46 -22.46 -0.05
C MET A 184 0.34 -21.16 -0.20
N LYS A 185 1.52 -21.09 0.45
CA LYS A 185 2.40 -19.92 0.35
C LYS A 185 2.90 -19.71 -1.08
N ILE A 186 3.43 -20.77 -1.71
CA ILE A 186 3.92 -20.74 -3.10
C ILE A 186 2.80 -20.36 -4.07
N TYR A 187 1.59 -20.86 -3.86
CA TYR A 187 0.41 -20.49 -4.65
C TYR A 187 0.11 -18.98 -4.53
N GLN A 188 0.11 -18.43 -3.32
CA GLN A 188 -0.13 -16.99 -3.11
C GLN A 188 0.95 -16.11 -3.73
N GLU A 189 2.23 -16.47 -3.55
CA GLU A 189 3.36 -15.76 -4.16
C GLU A 189 3.29 -15.79 -5.70
N SER A 190 2.87 -16.91 -6.27
CA SER A 190 2.68 -17.03 -7.73
C SER A 190 1.52 -16.18 -8.26
N LEU A 191 0.44 -16.03 -7.48
CA LEU A 191 -0.69 -15.16 -7.80
C LEU A 191 -0.29 -13.67 -7.78
N GLU A 192 0.53 -13.26 -6.80
CA GLU A 192 1.06 -11.90 -6.73
C GLU A 192 1.99 -11.59 -7.90
N THR A 193 2.86 -12.55 -8.25
CA THR A 193 3.74 -12.43 -9.42
C THR A 193 2.93 -12.30 -10.70
N LEU A 194 1.90 -13.12 -10.89
CA LEU A 194 1.01 -13.04 -12.04
C LEU A 194 0.30 -11.67 -12.11
N SER A 195 -0.19 -11.17 -10.99
CA SER A 195 -0.84 -9.85 -10.91
C SER A 195 0.14 -8.73 -11.29
N SER A 196 1.37 -8.78 -10.79
CA SER A 196 2.42 -7.79 -11.08
C SER A 196 2.79 -7.78 -12.57
N GLU A 197 3.04 -8.95 -13.15
CA GLU A 197 3.39 -9.09 -14.57
C GLU A 197 2.23 -8.68 -15.50
N THR A 198 0.99 -8.93 -15.07
CA THR A 198 -0.20 -8.47 -15.80
C THR A 198 -0.28 -6.94 -15.84
N VAL A 199 -0.01 -6.27 -14.72
CA VAL A 199 0.02 -4.80 -14.67
C VAL A 199 1.12 -4.25 -15.57
N GLU A 200 2.29 -4.86 -15.59
CA GLU A 200 3.41 -4.44 -16.43
C GLU A 200 3.09 -4.63 -17.94
N TYR A 201 2.47 -5.76 -18.28
CA TYR A 201 1.98 -6.02 -19.64
C TYR A 201 0.99 -4.95 -20.10
N VAL A 202 0.02 -4.58 -19.23
CA VAL A 202 -0.99 -3.53 -19.54
C VAL A 202 -0.35 -2.15 -19.66
N ARG A 203 0.66 -1.83 -18.84
CA ARG A 203 1.43 -0.57 -18.96
C ARG A 203 2.14 -0.48 -20.31
N GLY A 204 2.70 -1.60 -20.78
CA GLY A 204 3.38 -1.70 -22.06
C GLY A 204 2.46 -1.92 -23.27
N ILE A 205 1.13 -1.88 -23.11
CA ILE A 205 0.17 -2.31 -24.16
C ILE A 205 0.33 -1.55 -25.48
N GLN A 206 0.74 -0.28 -25.46
CA GLN A 206 0.98 0.50 -26.67
C GLN A 206 2.16 -0.06 -27.45
N VAL A 207 3.27 -0.40 -26.78
CA VAL A 207 4.45 -1.02 -27.38
C VAL A 207 4.09 -2.39 -27.93
N ILE A 208 3.38 -3.19 -27.14
CA ILE A 208 2.93 -4.53 -27.51
C ILE A 208 2.08 -4.49 -28.78
N LYS A 209 1.14 -3.53 -28.90
CA LYS A 209 0.30 -3.35 -30.08
C LYS A 209 1.08 -2.90 -31.32
N ILE A 210 2.05 -1.99 -31.15
CA ILE A 210 2.86 -1.48 -32.28
C ILE A 210 3.77 -2.59 -32.83
N PHE A 211 4.36 -3.40 -31.97
CA PHE A 211 5.28 -4.47 -32.38
C PHE A 211 4.63 -5.83 -32.58
N GLY A 212 3.31 -5.95 -32.40
CA GLY A 212 2.55 -7.18 -32.63
C GLY A 212 2.96 -8.34 -31.73
N ILE A 213 3.39 -8.05 -30.48
CA ILE A 213 3.88 -9.05 -29.53
C ILE A 213 2.69 -9.81 -28.93
N SER A 214 2.70 -11.15 -29.01
CA SER A 214 1.70 -12.00 -28.33
C SER A 214 2.03 -12.17 -26.84
N VAL A 215 1.03 -12.57 -26.04
CA VAL A 215 1.23 -12.89 -24.61
C VAL A 215 2.28 -13.99 -24.43
N GLU A 216 2.32 -14.97 -25.33
CA GLU A 216 3.29 -16.07 -25.29
C GLU A 216 4.72 -15.57 -25.53
N SER A 217 4.88 -14.52 -26.35
CA SER A 217 6.19 -13.89 -26.62
C SER A 217 6.66 -13.01 -25.47
N PHE A 218 5.76 -12.52 -24.61
CA PHE A 218 6.11 -11.80 -23.40
C PHE A 218 6.47 -12.78 -22.28
N LYS A 219 7.75 -13.19 -22.27
CA LYS A 219 8.25 -14.31 -21.46
C LYS A 219 7.89 -14.21 -19.97
N ALA A 220 7.96 -13.03 -19.36
CA ALA A 220 7.70 -12.84 -17.95
C ALA A 220 6.25 -13.22 -17.60
N LEU A 221 5.26 -12.64 -18.29
CA LEU A 221 3.85 -12.94 -18.07
C LEU A 221 3.51 -14.40 -18.40
N ASN A 222 4.01 -14.94 -19.52
CA ASN A 222 3.78 -16.33 -19.90
C ASN A 222 4.34 -17.30 -18.83
N THR A 223 5.52 -17.02 -18.29
CA THR A 223 6.11 -17.81 -17.21
C THR A 223 5.28 -17.69 -15.93
N ALA A 224 4.83 -16.49 -15.58
CA ALA A 224 3.96 -16.26 -14.42
C ALA A 224 2.64 -17.03 -14.55
N ILE A 225 2.00 -17.03 -15.72
CA ILE A 225 0.77 -17.80 -15.99
C ILE A 225 1.01 -19.31 -15.80
N LYS A 226 2.10 -19.85 -16.37
CA LYS A 226 2.42 -21.27 -16.25
C LYS A 226 2.73 -21.67 -14.81
N ASN A 227 3.50 -20.87 -14.10
CA ASN A 227 3.83 -21.10 -12.71
C ASN A 227 2.58 -21.06 -11.82
N TYR A 228 1.73 -20.04 -11.98
CA TYR A 228 0.46 -19.97 -11.26
C TYR A 228 -0.43 -21.18 -11.54
N SER A 229 -0.59 -21.59 -12.80
CA SER A 229 -1.37 -22.77 -13.16
C SER A 229 -0.82 -24.04 -12.50
N LYS A 230 0.51 -24.22 -12.52
CA LYS A 230 1.18 -25.37 -11.90
C LYS A 230 0.98 -25.38 -10.39
N TYR A 231 1.31 -24.29 -9.70
CA TYR A 231 1.24 -24.23 -8.24
C TYR A 231 -0.20 -24.25 -7.71
N SER A 232 -1.15 -23.67 -8.46
CA SER A 232 -2.58 -23.78 -8.17
C SER A 232 -3.05 -25.23 -8.21
N LEU A 233 -2.61 -25.99 -9.22
CA LEU A 233 -2.92 -27.42 -9.33
C LEU A 233 -2.26 -28.23 -8.21
N GLU A 234 -1.00 -27.99 -7.90
CA GLU A 234 -0.27 -28.68 -6.82
C GLU A 234 -0.95 -28.44 -5.47
N TYR A 235 -1.34 -27.20 -5.16
CA TYR A 235 -2.10 -26.88 -3.96
C TYR A 235 -3.46 -27.58 -3.94
N ALA A 236 -4.24 -27.52 -5.03
CA ALA A 236 -5.53 -28.19 -5.11
C ALA A 236 -5.41 -29.72 -4.93
N MET A 237 -4.36 -30.33 -5.47
CA MET A 237 -4.10 -31.77 -5.33
C MET A 237 -3.66 -32.14 -3.91
N SER A 238 -2.95 -31.26 -3.20
CA SER A 238 -2.61 -31.48 -1.77
C SER A 238 -3.85 -31.51 -0.89
N CYS A 239 -4.86 -30.69 -1.17
CA CYS A 239 -6.13 -30.65 -0.44
C CYS A 239 -7.08 -31.79 -0.83
N LYS A 240 -6.94 -32.37 -2.04
CA LYS A 240 -7.92 -33.28 -2.65
C LYS A 240 -8.30 -34.46 -1.77
N ARG A 241 -7.32 -35.14 -1.19
CA ARG A 241 -7.57 -36.38 -0.39
C ARG A 241 -8.41 -36.07 0.85
N GLY A 242 -8.06 -34.99 1.57
CA GLY A 242 -8.80 -34.55 2.74
C GLY A 242 -10.23 -34.12 2.38
N PHE A 243 -10.38 -33.29 1.34
CA PHE A 243 -11.67 -32.76 0.92
C PHE A 243 -12.64 -33.85 0.42
N VAL A 244 -12.18 -34.70 -0.48
CA VAL A 244 -12.98 -35.81 -1.03
C VAL A 244 -13.32 -36.79 0.07
N GLY A 245 -12.35 -37.14 0.93
CA GLY A 245 -12.57 -38.06 2.07
C GLY A 245 -13.61 -37.53 3.05
N PHE A 246 -13.55 -36.20 3.39
CA PHE A 246 -14.53 -35.56 4.26
C PHE A 246 -15.96 -35.61 3.69
N GLN A 247 -16.12 -35.23 2.42
CA GLN A 247 -17.44 -35.26 1.78
C GLN A 247 -17.97 -36.68 1.66
N TRP A 248 -17.12 -37.61 1.18
CA TRP A 248 -17.51 -39.02 1.01
C TRP A 248 -17.92 -39.65 2.34
N PHE A 249 -17.17 -39.37 3.41
CA PHE A 249 -17.48 -39.86 4.74
C PHE A 249 -18.84 -39.36 5.25
N PHE A 250 -19.09 -38.03 5.21
CA PHE A 250 -20.34 -37.47 5.70
C PHE A 250 -21.56 -37.95 4.90
N PHE A 251 -21.49 -37.95 3.57
CA PHE A 251 -22.60 -38.37 2.73
C PHE A 251 -22.85 -39.87 2.80
N SER A 252 -21.79 -40.71 2.81
CA SER A 252 -21.92 -42.17 2.95
C SER A 252 -22.40 -42.57 4.34
N PHE A 253 -21.92 -41.86 5.38
CA PHE A 253 -22.35 -42.15 6.75
C PHE A 253 -23.85 -41.90 6.94
N ILE A 254 -24.37 -40.78 6.45
CA ILE A 254 -25.79 -40.47 6.47
C ILE A 254 -26.60 -41.56 5.76
N ALA A 255 -26.13 -42.04 4.62
CA ALA A 255 -26.78 -43.10 3.87
C ALA A 255 -26.71 -44.49 4.60
N MET A 256 -25.65 -44.75 5.32
CA MET A 256 -25.43 -46.04 5.99
C MET A 256 -26.02 -46.14 7.40
N VAL A 257 -26.21 -45.01 8.08
CA VAL A 257 -26.77 -44.97 9.46
C VAL A 257 -28.11 -45.69 9.55
N ILE A 258 -28.99 -45.47 8.57
CA ILE A 258 -30.32 -46.09 8.56
C ILE A 258 -30.26 -47.60 8.46
N PRO A 259 -29.57 -48.20 7.46
CA PRO A 259 -29.44 -49.66 7.38
C PRO A 259 -28.73 -50.27 8.59
N ILE A 260 -27.67 -49.64 9.10
CA ILE A 260 -26.90 -50.15 10.25
C ILE A 260 -27.82 -50.20 11.51
N LEU A 261 -28.56 -49.13 11.79
CA LEU A 261 -29.46 -49.13 12.93
C LEU A 261 -30.57 -50.15 12.80
N LEU A 262 -31.10 -50.37 11.61
CA LEU A 262 -32.13 -51.39 11.36
C LEU A 262 -31.58 -52.83 11.51
N LEU A 263 -30.30 -53.11 11.19
CA LEU A 263 -29.69 -54.42 11.29
C LEU A 263 -29.30 -54.81 12.72
N PHE A 264 -28.82 -53.85 13.50
CA PHE A 264 -28.25 -54.13 14.83
C PHE A 264 -29.18 -53.71 16.00
N TYR A 265 -30.36 -53.18 15.72
CA TYR A 265 -31.24 -52.64 16.74
C TYR A 265 -32.46 -53.55 17.00
N ASN A 266 -32.62 -53.99 18.27
CA ASN A 266 -33.89 -54.56 18.71
C ASN A 266 -34.93 -53.45 18.79
N ILE A 267 -35.88 -53.41 17.85
CA ILE A 267 -36.85 -52.32 17.69
C ILE A 267 -37.95 -52.50 18.73
N GLU A 268 -37.72 -51.99 19.96
CA GLU A 268 -38.73 -51.98 21.03
C GLU A 268 -39.75 -50.88 20.79
N ASP A 269 -39.32 -49.69 20.32
CA ASP A 269 -40.18 -48.55 19.98
C ASP A 269 -39.82 -47.96 18.59
N PRO A 270 -40.50 -48.38 17.53
CA PRO A 270 -40.22 -47.90 16.16
C PRO A 270 -40.55 -46.42 15.97
N LYS A 271 -41.48 -45.82 16.75
CA LYS A 271 -41.79 -44.39 16.64
C LYS A 271 -40.67 -43.51 17.20
N MET A 272 -40.12 -43.91 18.36
CA MET A 272 -39.01 -43.18 18.96
C MET A 272 -37.74 -43.33 18.11
N LEU A 273 -37.50 -44.51 17.52
CA LEU A 273 -36.43 -44.73 16.58
C LEU A 273 -36.54 -43.81 15.36
N ALA A 274 -37.74 -43.61 14.83
CA ALA A 274 -37.95 -42.65 13.71
C ALA A 274 -37.60 -41.21 14.10
N VAL A 275 -37.92 -40.76 15.31
CA VAL A 275 -37.52 -39.45 15.82
C VAL A 275 -35.97 -39.34 15.92
N GLU A 276 -35.33 -40.36 16.53
CA GLU A 276 -33.88 -40.39 16.66
C GLU A 276 -33.18 -40.33 15.29
N LEU A 277 -33.66 -41.09 14.27
CA LEU A 277 -33.13 -41.08 12.91
C LEU A 277 -33.27 -39.72 12.24
N ILE A 278 -34.44 -39.09 12.32
CA ILE A 278 -34.66 -37.76 11.77
C ILE A 278 -33.70 -36.74 12.42
N MET A 279 -33.57 -36.81 13.76
CA MET A 279 -32.67 -35.92 14.48
C MET A 279 -31.19 -36.16 14.15
N VAL A 280 -30.75 -37.42 13.98
CA VAL A 280 -29.39 -37.73 13.50
C VAL A 280 -29.13 -37.13 12.14
N LEU A 281 -30.06 -37.29 11.18
CA LEU A 281 -29.91 -36.72 9.84
C LEU A 281 -29.83 -35.18 9.88
N PHE A 282 -30.73 -34.57 10.67
CA PHE A 282 -30.74 -33.11 10.77
C PHE A 282 -29.51 -32.56 11.47
N LEU A 283 -29.14 -33.11 12.64
CA LEU A 283 -28.00 -32.63 13.43
C LEU A 283 -26.65 -32.95 12.75
N SER A 284 -26.52 -34.06 12.02
CA SER A 284 -25.34 -34.37 11.24
C SER A 284 -25.15 -33.38 10.09
N GLY A 285 -26.21 -32.94 9.42
CA GLY A 285 -26.18 -31.88 8.42
C GLY A 285 -25.74 -30.52 9.01
N ALA A 286 -26.32 -30.16 10.18
CA ALA A 286 -25.92 -28.95 10.89
C ALA A 286 -24.44 -29.00 11.36
N LEU A 287 -23.98 -30.17 11.81
CA LEU A 287 -22.58 -30.40 12.19
C LEU A 287 -21.63 -30.28 10.98
N PHE A 288 -22.02 -30.88 9.83
CA PHE A 288 -21.27 -30.75 8.58
C PHE A 288 -21.07 -29.27 8.19
N VAL A 289 -22.15 -28.48 8.16
CA VAL A 289 -22.07 -27.04 7.85
C VAL A 289 -21.17 -26.31 8.85
N SER A 290 -21.25 -26.64 10.13
CA SER A 290 -20.44 -26.02 11.17
C SER A 290 -18.94 -26.36 11.03
N LEU A 291 -18.59 -27.61 10.70
CA LEU A 291 -17.21 -28.02 10.46
C LEU A 291 -16.65 -27.37 9.19
N MET A 292 -17.45 -27.24 8.13
CA MET A 292 -17.05 -26.48 6.93
C MET A 292 -16.82 -25.00 7.25
N ALA A 293 -17.64 -24.41 8.11
CA ALA A 293 -17.43 -23.02 8.57
C ALA A 293 -16.08 -22.86 9.29
N ILE A 294 -15.67 -23.82 10.13
CA ILE A 294 -14.34 -23.81 10.78
C ILE A 294 -13.21 -23.83 9.73
N MET A 295 -13.34 -24.60 8.65
CA MET A 295 -12.37 -24.65 7.57
C MET A 295 -12.25 -23.29 6.88
N TYR A 296 -13.36 -22.67 6.47
CA TYR A 296 -13.34 -21.35 5.84
C TYR A 296 -12.75 -20.27 6.74
N VAL A 297 -13.15 -20.24 8.00
CA VAL A 297 -12.59 -19.35 9.02
C VAL A 297 -11.07 -19.53 9.15
N SER A 298 -10.57 -20.76 9.16
CA SER A 298 -9.14 -21.04 9.25
C SER A 298 -8.38 -20.54 8.02
N MET A 299 -8.94 -20.74 6.82
CA MET A 299 -8.37 -20.25 5.57
C MET A 299 -8.31 -18.71 5.53
N TYR A 300 -9.40 -18.04 5.85
CA TYR A 300 -9.42 -16.56 5.89
C TYR A 300 -8.54 -15.99 7.00
N ALA A 301 -8.39 -16.67 8.12
CA ALA A 301 -7.47 -16.23 9.17
C ALA A 301 -6.00 -16.31 8.73
N PHE A 302 -5.64 -17.32 7.94
CA PHE A 302 -4.30 -17.41 7.34
C PHE A 302 -4.06 -16.27 6.34
N MET A 303 -5.02 -16.00 5.46
CA MET A 303 -4.95 -14.84 4.56
C MET A 303 -4.83 -13.52 5.33
N GLY A 304 -5.60 -13.38 6.40
CA GLY A 304 -5.56 -12.20 7.27
C GLY A 304 -4.22 -11.98 7.95
N GLN A 305 -3.53 -13.04 8.31
CA GLN A 305 -2.16 -12.92 8.86
C GLN A 305 -1.21 -12.33 7.81
N SER A 306 -1.23 -12.82 6.59
CA SER A 306 -0.40 -12.30 5.49
C SER A 306 -0.67 -10.81 5.20
N VAL A 307 -1.95 -10.41 5.22
CA VAL A 307 -2.36 -9.01 5.02
C VAL A 307 -1.79 -8.09 6.11
N VAL A 308 -1.88 -8.51 7.37
CA VAL A 308 -1.35 -7.74 8.51
C VAL A 308 0.18 -7.65 8.45
N GLU A 309 0.87 -8.76 8.17
CA GLU A 309 2.32 -8.79 8.03
C GLU A 309 2.81 -7.83 6.93
N LYS A 310 2.11 -7.78 5.79
CA LYS A 310 2.45 -6.85 4.69
C LYS A 310 2.25 -5.39 5.08
N LEU A 311 1.14 -5.06 5.77
CA LEU A 311 0.91 -3.70 6.27
C LEU A 311 1.97 -3.28 7.29
N GLU A 312 2.30 -4.16 8.23
CA GLU A 312 3.32 -3.86 9.24
C GLU A 312 4.70 -3.70 8.63
N SER A 313 5.10 -4.57 7.70
CA SER A 313 6.38 -4.45 6.99
C SER A 313 6.51 -3.08 6.32
N ILE A 314 5.49 -2.65 5.55
CA ILE A 314 5.54 -1.34 4.89
C ILE A 314 5.55 -0.18 5.90
N PHE A 315 4.84 -0.29 7.03
CA PHE A 315 4.83 0.73 8.07
C PHE A 315 6.15 0.79 8.84
N GLU A 316 6.79 -0.34 9.09
CA GLU A 316 8.12 -0.42 9.69
C GLU A 316 9.18 0.17 8.75
N GLU A 317 9.12 -0.15 7.45
CA GLU A 317 10.04 0.40 6.45
C GLU A 317 9.89 1.92 6.30
N MET A 318 8.66 2.46 6.35
CA MET A 318 8.42 3.90 6.40
C MET A 318 9.05 4.56 7.62
N ASN A 319 9.08 3.86 8.76
CA ASN A 319 9.59 4.39 10.03
C ASN A 319 11.11 4.19 10.20
N SER A 320 11.69 3.12 9.66
CA SER A 320 13.09 2.75 9.87
C SER A 320 14.07 3.75 9.25
N ASN A 321 13.70 4.36 8.14
CA ASN A 321 14.51 5.31 7.38
C ASN A 321 14.17 6.78 7.68
N LYS A 322 13.48 7.07 8.79
CA LYS A 322 13.20 8.46 9.17
C LYS A 322 14.47 9.22 9.44
N LEU A 323 14.54 10.42 8.87
CA LEU A 323 15.53 11.40 9.26
C LEU A 323 15.21 11.88 10.70
N ILE A 324 16.24 11.96 11.52
CA ILE A 324 16.11 12.52 12.86
C ILE A 324 16.48 13.99 12.74
N PHE A 325 15.51 14.86 12.88
CA PHE A 325 15.70 16.30 12.91
C PHE A 325 15.93 16.79 14.33
N GLY A 326 16.73 17.86 14.45
CA GLY A 326 16.93 18.56 15.70
C GLY A 326 15.81 19.55 16.03
N SER A 327 16.10 20.52 16.85
CA SER A 327 15.16 21.54 17.31
C SER A 327 15.57 22.99 16.96
N ASN A 328 16.70 23.18 16.26
CA ASN A 328 17.14 24.52 15.89
C ASN A 328 16.33 25.07 14.73
N ASN A 329 15.77 26.27 14.88
CA ASN A 329 14.95 26.93 13.86
C ASN A 329 15.68 28.06 13.13
N GLU A 330 16.81 28.52 13.63
CA GLU A 330 17.54 29.68 13.09
C GLU A 330 18.88 29.28 12.51
N PHE A 331 19.22 29.85 11.37
CA PHE A 331 20.49 29.72 10.69
C PHE A 331 21.36 30.95 10.99
N GLU A 332 22.62 30.74 11.39
CA GLU A 332 23.59 31.80 11.60
C GLU A 332 24.04 32.43 10.27
N ASN A 333 24.24 31.61 9.27
CA ASN A 333 24.48 31.93 7.87
C ASN A 333 24.09 30.72 7.02
N TYR A 334 24.12 30.86 5.70
CA TYR A 334 23.72 29.81 4.76
C TYR A 334 24.89 29.15 4.04
N ASN A 335 26.13 29.28 4.54
CA ASN A 335 27.27 28.55 4.01
C ASN A 335 27.06 27.05 4.16
N ILE A 336 27.39 26.29 3.13
CA ILE A 336 27.27 24.84 3.15
C ILE A 336 28.67 24.23 3.20
N THR A 337 28.90 23.30 4.12
CA THR A 337 30.19 22.62 4.26
C THR A 337 29.97 21.12 4.33
N PHE A 338 30.70 20.38 3.49
CA PHE A 338 30.83 18.93 3.53
C PHE A 338 32.16 18.58 4.20
N GLU A 339 32.12 17.72 5.21
CA GLU A 339 33.31 17.26 5.94
C GLU A 339 33.37 15.73 5.87
N ASN A 340 34.27 15.18 5.05
CA ASN A 340 34.51 13.75 4.86
C ASN A 340 33.24 12.93 4.61
N VAL A 341 32.35 13.44 3.78
CA VAL A 341 31.04 12.87 3.53
C VAL A 341 31.13 11.68 2.58
N SER A 342 30.60 10.54 3.02
CA SER A 342 30.38 9.37 2.15
C SER A 342 28.91 8.99 2.17
N PHE A 343 28.39 8.54 1.01
CA PHE A 343 27.00 8.15 0.85
C PHE A 343 26.79 7.17 -0.32
N GLY A 344 25.87 6.21 -0.12
CA GLY A 344 25.34 5.32 -1.15
C GLY A 344 23.85 5.05 -0.98
N TYR A 345 23.12 4.82 -2.08
CA TYR A 345 21.71 4.40 -2.02
C TYR A 345 21.56 2.91 -1.66
N THR A 346 22.63 2.15 -1.89
CA THR A 346 22.78 0.73 -1.58
C THR A 346 24.19 0.53 -1.01
N ASP A 347 24.66 -0.69 -0.91
CA ASP A 347 26.04 -1.01 -0.48
C ASP A 347 27.13 -0.36 -1.34
N LYS A 348 26.78 0.07 -2.57
CA LYS A 348 27.71 0.79 -3.45
C LYS A 348 27.72 2.28 -3.13
N LYS A 349 28.85 2.80 -2.66
CA LYS A 349 29.06 4.23 -2.43
C LYS A 349 29.06 5.00 -3.75
N ILE A 350 28.40 6.15 -3.74
CA ILE A 350 28.33 7.11 -4.86
C ILE A 350 29.17 8.34 -4.55
N ILE A 351 29.21 8.76 -3.30
CA ILE A 351 30.06 9.83 -2.79
C ILE A 351 31.05 9.20 -1.83
N ASN A 352 32.35 9.52 -1.99
CA ASN A 352 33.43 8.97 -1.19
C ASN A 352 34.26 10.09 -0.59
N ASP A 353 34.27 10.17 0.75
CA ASP A 353 35.11 11.07 1.54
C ASP A 353 35.20 12.52 1.02
N LEU A 354 34.04 13.05 0.58
CA LEU A 354 33.95 14.33 -0.09
C LEU A 354 33.97 15.48 0.92
N SER A 355 34.86 16.45 0.71
CA SER A 355 34.99 17.66 1.51
C SER A 355 35.07 18.89 0.63
N PHE A 356 34.16 19.84 0.82
CA PHE A 356 34.13 21.14 0.15
C PHE A 356 33.23 22.14 0.89
N SER A 357 33.31 23.41 0.52
CA SER A 357 32.46 24.46 1.05
C SER A 357 31.88 25.34 -0.05
N LEU A 358 30.65 25.83 0.18
CA LEU A 358 29.93 26.80 -0.65
C LEU A 358 29.58 28.00 0.22
N GLU A 359 29.82 29.20 -0.28
CA GLU A 359 29.50 30.45 0.43
C GLU A 359 28.09 30.93 0.11
N GLU A 360 27.41 31.55 1.07
CA GLU A 360 26.08 32.12 0.84
C GLU A 360 26.07 33.23 -0.22
N ASN A 361 24.90 33.48 -0.81
CA ASN A 361 24.68 34.50 -1.83
C ASN A 361 25.54 34.35 -3.10
N LYS A 362 26.05 33.14 -3.37
CA LYS A 362 26.75 32.78 -4.62
C LYS A 362 25.99 31.72 -5.41
N SER A 363 26.26 31.70 -6.70
CA SER A 363 25.72 30.72 -7.64
C SER A 363 26.76 29.66 -8.00
N TYR A 364 26.37 28.39 -7.88
CA TYR A 364 27.22 27.24 -8.12
C TYR A 364 26.64 26.33 -9.20
N ALA A 365 27.49 25.74 -10.03
CA ALA A 365 27.07 24.73 -10.99
C ALA A 365 27.79 23.40 -10.72
N LEU A 366 27.05 22.32 -10.61
CA LEU A 366 27.56 20.96 -10.58
C LEU A 366 27.52 20.38 -11.99
N VAL A 367 28.67 20.06 -12.57
CA VAL A 367 28.83 19.49 -13.92
C VAL A 367 29.62 18.18 -13.86
N GLY A 368 29.48 17.33 -14.87
CA GLY A 368 30.20 16.05 -14.96
C GLY A 368 29.35 14.99 -15.67
N SER A 369 29.93 13.81 -15.83
CA SER A 369 29.29 12.66 -16.50
C SER A 369 28.00 12.21 -15.78
N SER A 370 27.13 11.48 -16.49
CA SER A 370 25.96 10.87 -15.86
C SER A 370 26.42 9.85 -14.81
N GLY A 371 25.82 9.90 -13.60
CA GLY A 371 26.22 9.03 -12.50
C GLY A 371 27.40 9.53 -11.65
N SER A 372 27.98 10.70 -11.92
CA SER A 372 29.10 11.26 -11.14
C SER A 372 28.73 11.72 -9.71
N GLY A 373 27.45 11.72 -9.31
CA GLY A 373 27.02 12.08 -7.95
C GLY A 373 26.39 13.48 -7.81
N LYS A 374 26.23 14.27 -8.89
CA LYS A 374 25.66 15.64 -8.86
C LYS A 374 24.31 15.74 -8.17
N SER A 375 23.31 14.97 -8.65
CA SER A 375 21.97 14.96 -8.07
C SER A 375 21.97 14.39 -6.64
N THR A 376 22.95 13.54 -6.31
CA THR A 376 23.13 13.01 -4.95
C THR A 376 23.56 14.12 -3.99
N ILE A 377 24.55 14.96 -4.37
CA ILE A 377 24.97 16.12 -3.54
C ILE A 377 23.79 17.05 -3.31
N ALA A 378 23.02 17.38 -4.35
CA ALA A 378 21.84 18.23 -4.23
C ALA A 378 20.79 17.67 -3.27
N LYS A 379 20.51 16.37 -3.34
CA LYS A 379 19.61 15.67 -2.44
C LYS A 379 20.14 15.62 -1.00
N LEU A 380 21.45 15.48 -0.81
CA LEU A 380 22.07 15.50 0.52
C LEU A 380 22.00 16.90 1.16
N ILE A 381 22.22 17.97 0.38
CA ILE A 381 22.09 19.36 0.86
C ILE A 381 20.66 19.66 1.29
N SER A 382 19.67 19.12 0.61
CA SER A 382 18.25 19.33 0.98
C SER A 382 17.82 18.60 2.26
N GLY A 383 18.71 17.79 2.86
CA GLY A 383 18.41 17.04 4.09
C GLY A 383 17.49 15.84 3.89
N PHE A 384 17.28 15.39 2.66
CA PHE A 384 16.37 14.26 2.35
C PHE A 384 16.98 12.89 2.60
N TYR A 385 18.30 12.83 2.81
CA TYR A 385 19.05 11.58 3.03
C TYR A 385 19.99 11.72 4.20
N LYS A 386 20.16 10.64 4.94
CA LYS A 386 21.19 10.55 5.97
C LYS A 386 22.50 10.10 5.32
N VAL A 387 23.61 10.77 5.63
CA VAL A 387 24.95 10.37 5.19
C VAL A 387 25.41 9.10 5.92
N ASP A 388 26.22 8.26 5.25
CA ASP A 388 26.80 7.06 5.85
C ASP A 388 27.93 7.40 6.79
N SER A 389 28.77 8.40 6.44
CA SER A 389 29.83 8.94 7.27
C SER A 389 30.08 10.41 6.93
N GLY A 390 30.78 11.11 7.82
CA GLY A 390 31.03 12.54 7.69
C GLY A 390 29.86 13.40 8.17
N VAL A 391 29.93 14.71 7.91
CA VAL A 391 28.93 15.67 8.34
C VAL A 391 28.68 16.72 7.25
N ILE A 392 27.41 17.05 7.04
CA ILE A 392 27.00 18.21 6.24
C ILE A 392 26.57 19.31 7.20
N LYS A 393 27.11 20.51 7.04
CA LYS A 393 26.77 21.68 7.84
C LYS A 393 26.12 22.75 6.97
N ILE A 394 25.15 23.47 7.54
CA ILE A 394 24.66 24.74 7.04
C ILE A 394 24.95 25.78 8.12
N GLY A 395 25.69 26.83 7.77
CA GLY A 395 26.33 27.66 8.77
C GLY A 395 27.36 26.86 9.57
N ASN A 396 27.35 26.99 10.87
CA ASN A 396 28.28 26.29 11.76
C ASN A 396 27.71 25.00 12.37
N ARG A 397 26.49 24.57 11.95
CA ARG A 397 25.76 23.46 12.58
C ARG A 397 25.48 22.34 11.57
N SER A 398 25.51 21.11 12.09
CA SER A 398 25.08 19.95 11.30
C SER A 398 23.63 20.11 10.81
N ILE A 399 23.35 19.71 9.56
CA ILE A 399 22.02 19.72 8.98
C ILE A 399 21.01 18.93 9.84
N SER A 400 21.45 17.87 10.51
CA SER A 400 20.61 17.07 11.41
C SER A 400 20.24 17.77 12.73
N SER A 401 20.89 18.89 13.07
CA SER A 401 20.55 19.68 14.26
C SER A 401 19.40 20.65 14.08
N TYR A 402 19.04 20.93 12.83
CA TYR A 402 17.90 21.78 12.50
C TYR A 402 16.56 21.03 12.57
N SER A 403 15.48 21.76 12.84
CA SER A 403 14.14 21.22 12.71
C SER A 403 13.79 20.98 11.23
N GLU A 404 12.90 20.02 10.99
CA GLU A 404 12.39 19.74 9.64
C GLU A 404 11.77 21.00 9.00
N GLU A 405 11.01 21.75 9.78
CA GLU A 405 10.37 22.99 9.36
C GLU A 405 11.38 24.06 8.94
N ALA A 406 12.47 24.22 9.69
CA ALA A 406 13.53 25.17 9.38
C ALA A 406 14.23 24.83 8.06
N LEU A 407 14.53 23.55 7.80
CA LEU A 407 15.11 23.10 6.54
C LEU A 407 14.14 23.30 5.37
N ILE A 408 12.89 22.86 5.55
CA ILE A 408 11.85 23.01 4.53
C ILE A 408 11.65 24.49 4.17
N ASN A 409 11.62 25.42 5.12
CA ASN A 409 11.38 26.83 4.86
C ASN A 409 12.58 27.52 4.16
N ASN A 410 13.81 27.09 4.43
CA ASN A 410 15.00 27.75 3.93
C ASN A 410 15.63 27.09 2.69
N ILE A 411 15.21 25.90 2.29
CA ILE A 411 15.71 25.21 1.10
C ILE A 411 14.57 24.99 0.10
N ALA A 412 14.70 25.50 -1.12
CA ALA A 412 13.79 25.21 -2.23
C ALA A 412 14.45 24.27 -3.24
N PHE A 413 13.70 23.27 -3.69
CA PHE A 413 14.17 22.31 -4.69
C PHE A 413 13.28 22.37 -5.95
N VAL A 414 13.87 22.66 -7.10
CA VAL A 414 13.22 22.62 -8.42
C VAL A 414 13.67 21.33 -9.11
N PHE A 415 12.79 20.33 -9.16
CA PHE A 415 13.08 19.03 -9.74
C PHE A 415 13.07 19.04 -11.27
N GLN A 416 13.88 18.20 -11.89
CA GLN A 416 13.91 17.96 -13.35
C GLN A 416 12.51 17.59 -13.88
N ASN A 417 11.86 16.60 -13.26
CA ASN A 417 10.52 16.15 -13.60
C ASN A 417 9.49 16.80 -12.70
N VAL A 418 9.04 18.00 -13.08
CA VAL A 418 8.03 18.75 -12.33
C VAL A 418 6.70 18.01 -12.30
N LYS A 419 6.23 17.69 -11.08
CA LYS A 419 4.90 17.14 -10.86
C LYS A 419 3.95 18.23 -10.40
N LEU A 420 2.83 18.36 -11.10
CA LEU A 420 1.73 19.23 -10.73
C LEU A 420 0.57 18.41 -10.21
N PHE A 421 -0.12 18.95 -9.22
CA PHE A 421 -1.34 18.36 -8.68
C PHE A 421 -2.53 18.65 -9.61
N LYS A 422 -3.52 17.76 -9.59
CA LYS A 422 -4.77 17.91 -10.37
C LYS A 422 -5.70 18.91 -9.71
N THR A 423 -5.26 20.15 -9.62
CA THR A 423 -5.95 21.30 -9.05
C THR A 423 -5.75 22.50 -10.00
N SER A 424 -6.17 23.71 -9.60
CA SER A 424 -5.93 24.92 -10.38
C SER A 424 -4.43 25.25 -10.51
N ILE A 425 -4.05 26.06 -11.49
CA ILE A 425 -2.69 26.61 -11.63
C ILE A 425 -2.35 27.40 -10.36
N TYR A 426 -3.30 28.23 -9.88
CA TYR A 426 -3.17 29.00 -8.65
C TYR A 426 -2.83 28.14 -7.44
N ASP A 427 -3.62 27.09 -7.17
CA ASP A 427 -3.39 26.19 -6.04
C ASP A 427 -2.04 25.48 -6.16
N ASN A 428 -1.64 25.12 -7.37
CA ASN A 428 -0.32 24.54 -7.61
C ASN A 428 0.82 25.46 -7.21
N VAL A 429 0.71 26.77 -7.40
CA VAL A 429 1.73 27.74 -6.96
C VAL A 429 1.63 28.00 -5.45
N LYS A 430 0.42 28.12 -4.92
CA LYS A 430 0.16 28.38 -3.50
C LYS A 430 0.74 27.33 -2.55
N ILE A 431 0.98 26.09 -3.03
CA ILE A 431 1.69 25.04 -2.26
C ILE A 431 3.07 25.54 -1.76
N GLY A 432 3.72 26.48 -2.45
CA GLY A 432 5.00 27.05 -2.01
C GLY A 432 4.93 27.77 -0.66
N LYS A 433 3.77 28.38 -0.34
CA LYS A 433 3.50 29.08 0.93
C LYS A 433 2.00 29.04 1.20
N ALA A 434 1.55 28.20 2.13
CA ALA A 434 0.13 27.89 2.35
C ALA A 434 -0.70 29.11 2.79
N ASP A 435 -0.11 30.05 3.54
CA ASP A 435 -0.70 31.28 4.06
C ASP A 435 -0.53 32.49 3.12
N ALA A 436 0.03 32.28 1.91
CA ALA A 436 0.23 33.36 0.94
C ALA A 436 -1.10 34.02 0.52
N SER A 437 -1.08 35.34 0.44
CA SER A 437 -2.18 36.13 -0.12
C SER A 437 -2.32 35.90 -1.63
N TYR A 438 -3.48 36.27 -2.18
CA TYR A 438 -3.69 36.22 -3.63
C TYR A 438 -2.64 37.03 -4.39
N GLU A 439 -2.31 38.21 -3.89
CA GLU A 439 -1.34 39.12 -4.52
C GLU A 439 0.08 38.56 -4.51
N GLU A 440 0.51 37.91 -3.42
CA GLU A 440 1.81 37.26 -3.35
C GLU A 440 1.91 36.10 -4.38
N VAL A 441 0.86 35.29 -4.52
CA VAL A 441 0.82 34.20 -5.49
C VAL A 441 0.89 34.76 -6.92
N MET A 442 0.09 35.77 -7.25
CA MET A 442 0.09 36.36 -8.59
C MET A 442 1.40 37.08 -8.92
N THR A 443 2.03 37.72 -7.93
CA THR A 443 3.37 38.31 -8.07
C THR A 443 4.43 37.24 -8.39
N ALA A 444 4.43 36.13 -7.65
CA ALA A 444 5.35 35.01 -7.91
C ALA A 444 5.13 34.43 -9.31
N MET A 445 3.88 34.27 -9.73
CA MET A 445 3.53 33.79 -11.07
C MET A 445 4.01 34.76 -12.16
N ASN A 446 3.87 36.07 -11.97
CA ASN A 446 4.37 37.06 -12.91
C ASN A 446 5.90 37.03 -13.02
N LEU A 447 6.61 36.99 -11.89
CA LEU A 447 8.08 36.88 -11.85
C LEU A 447 8.58 35.60 -12.52
N ALA A 448 7.82 34.51 -12.46
CA ALA A 448 8.11 33.28 -13.14
C ALA A 448 7.69 33.20 -14.61
N GLY A 449 7.21 34.32 -15.20
CA GLY A 449 6.75 34.36 -16.59
C GLY A 449 5.51 33.51 -16.87
N CYS A 450 4.66 33.29 -15.86
CA CYS A 450 3.44 32.50 -16.04
C CYS A 450 2.32 33.20 -16.78
N ASN A 451 2.36 34.53 -16.99
CA ASN A 451 1.30 35.29 -17.66
C ASN A 451 0.98 34.72 -19.04
N SER A 452 2.01 34.39 -19.84
CA SER A 452 1.84 33.76 -21.15
C SER A 452 1.16 32.39 -21.09
N ILE A 453 1.20 31.70 -19.95
CA ILE A 453 0.46 30.45 -19.71
C ILE A 453 -1.00 30.78 -19.39
N LEU A 454 -1.23 31.74 -18.47
CA LEU A 454 -2.57 32.11 -18.02
C LEU A 454 -3.43 32.67 -19.16
N ASP A 455 -2.83 33.47 -20.03
CA ASP A 455 -3.51 34.10 -21.16
C ASP A 455 -3.99 33.10 -22.25
N LYS A 456 -3.53 31.85 -22.20
CA LYS A 456 -4.02 30.77 -23.08
C LYS A 456 -5.39 30.24 -22.66
N PHE A 457 -5.82 30.48 -21.44
CA PHE A 457 -7.02 29.87 -20.85
C PHE A 457 -8.03 30.94 -20.36
N SER A 458 -9.31 30.67 -20.58
CA SER A 458 -10.38 31.59 -20.15
C SER A 458 -10.48 31.78 -18.64
N GLU A 459 -10.17 30.71 -17.88
CA GLU A 459 -10.20 30.70 -16.41
C GLU A 459 -8.87 31.19 -15.78
N ARG A 460 -7.88 31.56 -16.62
CA ARG A 460 -6.56 32.05 -16.20
C ARG A 460 -5.94 31.18 -15.10
N GLU A 461 -5.64 31.76 -13.94
CA GLU A 461 -5.00 31.07 -12.80
C GLU A 461 -5.89 29.99 -12.15
N GLN A 462 -7.22 30.06 -12.35
CA GLN A 462 -8.16 29.06 -11.84
C GLN A 462 -8.27 27.82 -12.75
N THR A 463 -7.61 27.83 -13.90
CA THR A 463 -7.63 26.72 -14.86
C THR A 463 -7.17 25.42 -14.21
N GLN A 464 -7.99 24.38 -14.29
CA GLN A 464 -7.72 23.05 -13.73
C GLN A 464 -6.71 22.27 -14.57
N ILE A 465 -5.76 21.58 -13.92
CA ILE A 465 -4.74 20.76 -14.56
C ILE A 465 -5.11 19.28 -14.46
N GLY A 466 -4.87 18.51 -15.50
CA GLY A 466 -4.99 17.05 -15.50
C GLY A 466 -6.14 16.48 -16.33
N THR A 467 -6.58 15.25 -16.05
CA THR A 467 -7.50 14.47 -16.90
C THR A 467 -8.87 15.11 -17.21
N LYS A 468 -9.33 16.05 -16.38
CA LYS A 468 -10.54 16.84 -16.59
C LYS A 468 -10.23 18.32 -16.87
N GLY A 469 -8.97 18.65 -17.12
CA GLY A 469 -8.47 19.99 -17.35
C GLY A 469 -7.45 20.03 -18.48
N VAL A 470 -6.55 21.02 -18.42
CA VAL A 470 -5.54 21.26 -19.45
C VAL A 470 -4.26 20.47 -19.20
N TYR A 471 -3.54 20.19 -20.30
CA TYR A 471 -2.19 19.65 -20.24
C TYR A 471 -1.18 20.74 -20.55
N LEU A 472 -0.20 20.91 -19.67
CA LEU A 472 0.87 21.89 -19.82
C LEU A 472 2.13 21.26 -20.42
N SER A 473 2.86 22.02 -21.22
CA SER A 473 4.18 21.63 -21.75
C SER A 473 5.23 21.50 -20.64
N GLY A 474 6.37 20.91 -20.94
CA GLY A 474 7.49 20.77 -20.00
C GLY A 474 7.97 22.13 -19.45
N GLY A 475 8.16 23.13 -20.32
CA GLY A 475 8.58 24.46 -19.94
C GLY A 475 7.54 25.22 -19.11
N GLU A 476 6.24 25.05 -19.40
CA GLU A 476 5.16 25.64 -18.61
C GLU A 476 5.11 25.05 -17.20
N LYS A 477 5.26 23.73 -17.07
CA LYS A 477 5.36 23.06 -15.75
C LYS A 477 6.56 23.57 -14.96
N GLN A 478 7.71 23.78 -15.61
CA GLN A 478 8.90 24.31 -14.95
C GLN A 478 8.68 25.74 -14.45
N ARG A 479 8.06 26.63 -15.24
CA ARG A 479 7.73 27.99 -14.78
C ARG A 479 6.81 27.98 -13.56
N ILE A 480 5.83 27.09 -13.49
CA ILE A 480 4.99 26.91 -12.29
C ILE A 480 5.83 26.43 -11.10
N ALA A 481 6.79 25.52 -11.29
CA ALA A 481 7.69 25.10 -10.21
C ALA A 481 8.61 26.23 -9.75
N ILE A 482 9.08 27.08 -10.66
CA ILE A 482 9.84 28.29 -10.33
C ILE A 482 8.97 29.28 -9.55
N ALA A 483 7.71 29.48 -9.95
CA ALA A 483 6.76 30.31 -9.21
C ALA A 483 6.57 29.82 -7.76
N ARG A 484 6.50 28.49 -7.55
CA ARG A 484 6.49 27.88 -6.19
C ARG A 484 7.74 28.26 -5.40
N ALA A 485 8.91 28.18 -6.02
CA ALA A 485 10.19 28.47 -5.38
C ALA A 485 10.34 29.99 -5.09
N ILE A 486 9.86 30.87 -5.97
CA ILE A 486 9.81 32.32 -5.75
C ILE A 486 8.88 32.65 -4.58
N LEU A 487 7.68 32.06 -4.56
CA LEU A 487 6.68 32.30 -3.50
C LEU A 487 7.18 31.82 -2.13
N LYS A 488 7.94 30.73 -2.11
CA LYS A 488 8.54 30.18 -0.90
C LYS A 488 9.61 31.09 -0.30
N ASP A 489 10.30 31.84 -1.12
CA ASP A 489 11.38 32.79 -0.76
C ASP A 489 12.53 32.16 0.05
N ALA A 490 12.88 30.92 -0.25
CA ALA A 490 13.96 30.19 0.42
C ALA A 490 15.34 30.82 0.12
N LYS A 491 16.26 30.73 1.08
CA LYS A 491 17.63 31.28 0.96
C LYS A 491 18.57 30.40 0.17
N ILE A 492 18.33 29.07 0.16
CA ILE A 492 19.09 28.10 -0.63
C ILE A 492 18.15 27.53 -1.69
N ILE A 493 18.57 27.63 -2.96
CA ILE A 493 17.81 27.12 -4.10
C ILE A 493 18.63 26.04 -4.78
N ILE A 494 18.05 24.87 -4.93
CA ILE A 494 18.64 23.74 -5.65
C ILE A 494 17.81 23.51 -6.91
N MET A 495 18.48 23.47 -8.06
CA MET A 495 17.85 23.24 -9.37
C MET A 495 18.46 22.03 -10.06
N ASP A 496 17.65 21.00 -10.30
CA ASP A 496 18.06 19.81 -11.04
C ASP A 496 17.55 19.93 -12.48
N GLU A 497 18.49 20.14 -13.42
CA GLU A 497 18.29 20.19 -14.88
C GLU A 497 17.05 20.97 -15.35
N ALA A 498 17.03 22.27 -15.14
CA ALA A 498 15.86 23.13 -15.39
C ALA A 498 15.54 23.41 -16.88
N SER A 499 16.20 22.80 -17.88
CA SER A 499 16.09 23.25 -19.28
C SER A 499 16.03 22.17 -20.36
N ALA A 500 15.54 20.95 -20.08
CA ALA A 500 15.41 19.90 -21.11
C ALA A 500 14.27 20.20 -22.10
N ALA A 501 14.60 20.30 -23.40
CA ALA A 501 13.68 20.34 -24.55
C ALA A 501 12.60 21.43 -24.51
N VAL A 502 12.97 22.71 -24.51
CA VAL A 502 12.05 23.85 -24.56
C VAL A 502 12.21 24.58 -25.90
N ASP A 503 11.10 25.02 -26.50
CA ASP A 503 11.14 25.91 -27.66
C ASP A 503 11.86 27.23 -27.34
N PRO A 504 12.53 27.89 -28.32
CA PRO A 504 13.33 29.09 -28.07
C PRO A 504 12.59 30.22 -27.32
N GLU A 505 11.31 30.40 -27.58
CA GLU A 505 10.48 31.41 -26.93
C GLU A 505 10.26 31.08 -25.43
N ASN A 506 9.99 29.83 -25.15
CA ASN A 506 9.85 29.35 -23.77
C ASN A 506 11.21 29.35 -23.02
N GLU A 507 12.33 29.20 -23.73
CA GLU A 507 13.66 29.27 -23.13
C GLU A 507 13.98 30.68 -22.61
N TYR A 508 13.62 31.74 -23.38
CA TYR A 508 13.80 33.11 -22.96
C TYR A 508 13.00 33.44 -21.67
N GLU A 509 11.73 33.08 -21.63
CA GLU A 509 10.90 33.29 -20.44
C GLU A 509 11.39 32.48 -19.23
N LEU A 510 11.90 31.28 -19.47
CA LEU A 510 12.47 30.43 -18.43
C LEU A 510 13.75 31.04 -17.85
N GLN A 511 14.65 31.58 -18.69
CA GLN A 511 15.88 32.27 -18.27
C GLN A 511 15.56 33.53 -17.46
N ARG A 512 14.54 34.26 -17.86
CA ARG A 512 14.05 35.44 -17.11
C ARG A 512 13.50 35.05 -15.73
N ALA A 513 12.71 33.97 -15.67
CA ALA A 513 12.20 33.41 -14.42
C ALA A 513 13.32 32.99 -13.48
N PHE A 514 14.37 32.35 -14.02
CA PHE A 514 15.57 32.00 -13.25
C PHE A 514 16.29 33.23 -12.71
N SER A 515 16.52 34.25 -13.53
CA SER A 515 17.17 35.47 -13.09
C SER A 515 16.44 36.14 -11.93
N ASN A 516 15.11 36.09 -11.92
CA ASN A 516 14.31 36.59 -10.81
C ASN A 516 14.41 35.69 -9.56
N LEU A 517 14.51 34.38 -9.74
CA LEU A 517 14.58 33.43 -8.62
C LEU A 517 15.91 33.52 -7.86
N ILE A 518 17.05 33.68 -8.58
CA ILE A 518 18.40 33.59 -8.02
C ILE A 518 18.88 34.85 -7.29
N LYS A 519 18.13 35.96 -7.39
CA LYS A 519 18.55 37.25 -6.83
C LYS A 519 18.71 37.20 -5.31
N ASP A 520 19.90 37.54 -4.80
CA ASP A 520 20.25 37.61 -3.37
C ASP A 520 20.07 36.25 -2.62
N LYS A 521 20.37 35.13 -3.31
CA LYS A 521 20.22 33.78 -2.78
C LYS A 521 21.43 32.91 -3.14
N MET A 522 21.66 31.88 -2.34
CA MET A 522 22.56 30.80 -2.74
C MET A 522 21.85 29.91 -3.75
N VAL A 523 22.50 29.64 -4.88
CA VAL A 523 21.92 28.81 -5.94
C VAL A 523 22.87 27.66 -6.30
N ILE A 524 22.36 26.44 -6.33
CA ILE A 524 23.10 25.26 -6.71
C ILE A 524 22.39 24.63 -7.91
N MET A 525 23.01 24.72 -9.09
CA MET A 525 22.47 24.19 -10.34
C MET A 525 23.15 22.89 -10.73
N ILE A 526 22.37 21.84 -10.99
CA ILE A 526 22.86 20.65 -11.67
C ILE A 526 22.66 20.89 -13.17
N ALA A 527 23.73 21.01 -13.91
CA ALA A 527 23.65 21.40 -15.31
C ALA A 527 24.00 20.25 -16.25
N HIS A 528 23.11 19.99 -17.17
CA HIS A 528 23.35 19.18 -18.36
C HIS A 528 23.55 20.03 -19.62
N ARG A 529 23.17 21.34 -19.57
CA ARG A 529 23.41 22.31 -20.64
C ARG A 529 24.41 23.35 -20.19
N LEU A 530 25.61 23.31 -20.81
CA LEU A 530 26.74 24.14 -20.45
C LEU A 530 26.54 25.66 -20.71
N PRO A 531 25.75 26.14 -21.69
CA PRO A 531 25.51 27.57 -21.85
C PRO A 531 24.83 28.26 -20.66
N SER A 532 24.00 27.55 -19.92
CA SER A 532 23.24 28.14 -18.80
C SER A 532 24.09 28.41 -17.55
N ILE A 533 25.32 27.88 -17.48
CA ILE A 533 26.17 28.00 -16.30
C ILE A 533 27.43 28.90 -16.51
N ARG A 534 27.56 29.56 -17.65
CA ARG A 534 28.72 30.41 -17.92
C ARG A 534 28.86 31.60 -16.96
N ASN A 535 27.74 32.05 -16.42
CA ASN A 535 27.70 33.24 -15.57
C ASN A 535 27.55 32.90 -14.07
N VAL A 536 27.74 31.63 -13.66
CA VAL A 536 27.77 31.31 -12.23
C VAL A 536 29.09 31.72 -11.61
N ASP A 537 29.08 31.96 -10.30
CA ASP A 537 30.28 32.38 -9.57
C ASP A 537 31.34 31.29 -9.54
N GLU A 538 30.91 30.01 -9.48
CA GLU A 538 31.81 28.89 -9.42
C GLU A 538 31.21 27.61 -9.99
N ILE A 539 32.02 26.84 -10.71
CA ILE A 539 31.68 25.54 -11.28
C ILE A 539 32.50 24.45 -10.57
N LEU A 540 31.79 23.40 -10.14
CA LEU A 540 32.39 22.20 -9.54
C LEU A 540 32.24 21.04 -10.54
N VAL A 541 33.34 20.51 -11.03
CA VAL A 541 33.36 19.37 -11.95
C VAL A 541 33.47 18.09 -11.16
N MET A 542 32.52 17.21 -11.37
CA MET A 542 32.42 15.95 -10.64
C MET A 542 32.74 14.75 -11.52
N ASP A 543 33.54 13.86 -11.00
CA ASP A 543 33.77 12.54 -11.57
C ASP A 543 33.86 11.48 -10.45
N ASN A 544 33.16 10.35 -10.63
CA ASN A 544 33.17 9.21 -9.71
C ASN A 544 32.95 9.55 -8.22
N GLY A 545 32.12 10.56 -7.93
CA GLY A 545 31.77 10.96 -6.56
C GLY A 545 32.74 11.95 -5.91
N GLU A 546 33.70 12.47 -6.65
CA GLU A 546 34.68 13.45 -6.20
C GLU A 546 34.59 14.73 -7.03
N ILE A 547 35.06 15.86 -6.47
CA ILE A 547 35.23 17.13 -7.20
C ILE A 547 36.65 17.15 -7.73
N ILE A 548 36.80 17.04 -9.05
CA ILE A 548 38.10 16.98 -9.72
C ILE A 548 38.64 18.34 -10.21
N GLU A 549 37.72 19.27 -10.51
CA GLU A 549 38.05 20.64 -10.92
C GLU A 549 37.08 21.62 -10.25
N ARG A 550 37.57 22.82 -9.95
CA ARG A 550 36.78 23.90 -9.33
C ARG A 550 37.28 25.27 -9.80
N GLY A 551 36.37 26.15 -10.20
CA GLY A 551 36.72 27.49 -10.65
C GLY A 551 35.64 28.15 -11.51
N THR A 552 35.89 29.31 -12.06
CA THR A 552 35.04 30.00 -13.03
C THR A 552 35.10 29.36 -14.42
N ASP A 553 34.14 29.64 -15.29
CA ASP A 553 34.15 29.16 -16.70
C ASP A 553 35.47 29.48 -17.41
N ARG A 554 36.02 30.70 -17.21
CA ARG A 554 37.27 31.12 -17.81
C ARG A 554 38.47 30.30 -17.31
N GLU A 555 38.56 30.10 -16.02
CA GLU A 555 39.66 29.34 -15.39
C GLU A 555 39.65 27.89 -15.85
N LEU A 556 38.49 27.25 -15.81
CA LEU A 556 38.34 25.85 -16.20
C LEU A 556 38.54 25.61 -17.69
N MET A 557 38.16 26.58 -18.56
CA MET A 557 38.47 26.51 -19.99
C MET A 557 39.98 26.64 -20.28
N ALA A 558 40.70 27.38 -19.41
CA ALA A 558 42.17 27.54 -19.55
C ALA A 558 42.94 26.31 -19.04
N LEU A 559 42.42 25.54 -18.09
CA LEU A 559 43.05 24.34 -17.51
C LEU A 559 43.18 23.17 -18.48
N ASP A 560 42.47 23.17 -19.61
CA ASP A 560 42.41 22.05 -20.59
C ASP A 560 42.02 20.68 -19.97
N GLY A 561 41.23 20.73 -18.92
CA GLY A 561 40.80 19.58 -18.13
C GLY A 561 39.48 18.94 -18.61
N GLU A 562 38.78 18.29 -17.70
CA GLU A 562 37.53 17.58 -17.98
C GLU A 562 36.38 18.54 -18.34
N TYR A 563 36.32 19.74 -17.71
CA TYR A 563 35.37 20.77 -18.08
C TYR A 563 35.45 21.16 -19.55
N LYS A 564 36.66 21.42 -20.06
CA LYS A 564 36.87 21.79 -21.47
C LYS A 564 36.49 20.66 -22.42
N LYS A 565 36.76 19.41 -22.04
CA LYS A 565 36.32 18.25 -22.83
C LYS A 565 34.80 18.18 -22.92
N LEU A 566 34.10 18.35 -21.80
CA LEU A 566 32.62 18.40 -21.76
C LEU A 566 32.10 19.53 -22.66
N GLN A 567 32.67 20.74 -22.58
CA GLN A 567 32.33 21.87 -23.45
C GLN A 567 32.55 21.56 -24.94
N SER A 568 33.68 20.94 -25.28
CA SER A 568 33.98 20.56 -26.66
C SER A 568 33.03 19.51 -27.24
N LEU A 569 32.64 18.53 -26.43
CA LEU A 569 31.64 17.51 -26.81
C LEU A 569 30.26 18.15 -27.03
N TYR A 570 29.87 19.09 -26.17
CA TYR A 570 28.62 19.80 -26.31
C TYR A 570 28.57 20.68 -27.57
N SER A 571 29.67 21.39 -27.87
CA SER A 571 29.78 22.21 -29.10
C SER A 571 29.68 21.34 -30.35
N LYS A 572 30.42 20.22 -30.41
CA LYS A 572 30.33 19.25 -31.51
C LYS A 572 28.91 18.71 -31.70
N ALA A 573 28.20 18.39 -30.62
CA ALA A 573 26.82 17.91 -30.69
C ALA A 573 25.84 18.97 -31.26
N ASN A 574 26.05 20.26 -30.95
CA ASN A 574 25.26 21.35 -31.49
C ASN A 574 25.58 21.63 -32.95
N GLU A 575 26.86 21.59 -33.36
CA GLU A 575 27.28 21.72 -34.77
C GLU A 575 26.70 20.59 -35.64
N TRP A 576 26.60 19.39 -35.13
CA TRP A 576 25.98 18.26 -35.83
C TRP A 576 24.49 18.47 -36.08
N ARG A 577 23.77 19.08 -35.15
CA ARG A 577 22.35 19.45 -35.32
C ARG A 577 22.15 20.49 -36.42
N VAL A 578 23.02 21.51 -36.50
CA VAL A 578 22.91 22.60 -37.50
C VAL A 578 23.22 22.10 -38.92
N ASN A 579 24.10 21.12 -39.09
CA ASN A 579 24.46 20.57 -40.42
C ASN A 579 23.40 19.62 -41.02
N TYR A 580 22.39 19.19 -40.27
CA TYR A 580 21.28 18.38 -40.79
C TYR A 580 20.09 19.22 -41.31
N GLU A 581 20.09 20.53 -41.06
CA GLU A 581 19.07 21.46 -41.55
C GLU A 581 19.51 22.22 -42.83
N LYS A 582 20.57 21.79 -43.46
CA LYS A 582 20.97 22.21 -44.81
C LYS A 582 20.88 21.00 -45.77
#